data_23b894f7cc2440c6386010d30b8739df
#
_entry.id   23b894f7cc2440c6386010d30b8739df
#
_cell.length_a   1.000
_cell.length_b   1.000
_cell.length_c   1.000
_cell.angle_alpha   90.00
_cell.angle_beta   90.00
_cell.angle_gamma   90.00
#
_symmetry.space_group_name_H-M   'P 1'
#
loop_
_entity.id
_entity.type
_entity.pdbx_description
1 polymer ?
#
loop_
_entity_poly.entity_id
_entity_poly.type
_entity_poly.pdbx_seq_one_letter_code
_entity_poly.pdbx_strand_id
1 'polypeptide(L)'
;MAKIVLLSCTKSKLDKPSPAQELYSASPMFRKTLEYGKSLDPDKMFILSAKHHLVPMTKMLSPYDKTLKEMSADEKKKWADETIQQMKSHKLNLENDQFIFLTGGEYMKPLKEYITHIETPMEGKRMGERLQWLNSQINKLKETLNRLKNIIYECLSR
;
A
#
# COMPACT_ATOMS: atom_id res chain seq x y z
N MET A 1 14.45 6.90 11.42
CA MET A 1 13.40 7.09 10.39
C MET A 1 13.04 5.74 9.77
N ALA A 2 11.83 5.29 9.98
CA ALA A 2 11.35 4.07 9.36
C ALA A 2 10.67 4.36 8.02
N LYS A 3 10.73 3.41 7.09
CA LYS A 3 10.04 3.43 5.81
C LYS A 3 8.73 2.65 5.93
N ILE A 4 7.62 3.34 5.80
CA ILE A 4 6.28 2.79 5.95
C ILE A 4 5.58 2.78 4.59
N VAL A 5 5.15 1.62 4.12
CA VAL A 5 4.38 1.50 2.88
C VAL A 5 2.91 1.27 3.22
N LEU A 6 2.05 2.08 2.62
CA LEU A 6 0.60 2.02 2.78
C LEU A 6 -0.05 1.66 1.44
N LEU A 7 -0.81 0.58 1.44
CA LEU A 7 -1.66 0.13 0.33
C LEU A 7 -3.10 0.50 0.62
N SER A 8 -3.95 0.63 -0.38
CA SER A 8 -5.39 0.79 -0.18
C SER A 8 -6.15 -0.51 -0.45
N CYS A 9 -7.24 -0.71 0.28
CA CYS A 9 -8.20 -1.76 -0.03
C CYS A 9 -8.82 -1.55 -1.41
N THR A 10 -9.37 -2.61 -1.98
CA THR A 10 -10.02 -2.62 -3.28
C THR A 10 -11.46 -3.13 -3.16
N LYS A 11 -12.28 -2.82 -4.17
CA LYS A 11 -13.66 -3.32 -4.23
C LYS A 11 -13.68 -4.85 -4.34
N SER A 12 -12.87 -5.41 -5.23
CA SER A 12 -12.75 -6.86 -5.41
C SER A 12 -12.04 -7.49 -4.22
N LYS A 13 -12.67 -8.52 -3.65
CA LYS A 13 -12.18 -9.27 -2.50
C LYS A 13 -12.48 -10.75 -2.70
N LEU A 14 -11.74 -11.61 -2.01
CA LEU A 14 -12.11 -13.03 -1.87
C LEU A 14 -13.45 -13.14 -1.14
N ASP A 15 -14.17 -14.20 -1.41
CA ASP A 15 -15.53 -14.46 -0.86
C ASP A 15 -15.55 -15.10 0.53
N LYS A 16 -14.38 -15.26 1.14
CA LYS A 16 -14.20 -15.91 2.45
C LYS A 16 -13.25 -15.10 3.34
N PRO A 17 -13.33 -15.25 4.68
CA PRO A 17 -12.36 -14.68 5.59
C PRO A 17 -10.94 -15.08 5.21
N SER A 18 -10.04 -14.11 5.16
CA SER A 18 -8.65 -14.29 4.72
C SER A 18 -7.73 -13.27 5.41
N PRO A 19 -6.42 -13.55 5.52
CA PRO A 19 -5.47 -12.50 5.89
C PRO A 19 -5.62 -11.30 4.95
N ALA A 20 -5.45 -10.09 5.48
CA ALA A 20 -5.70 -8.86 4.71
C ALA A 20 -4.94 -8.81 3.39
N GLN A 21 -3.66 -9.20 3.37
CA GLN A 21 -2.86 -9.23 2.14
C GLN A 21 -3.38 -10.22 1.08
N GLU A 22 -4.19 -11.19 1.47
CA GLU A 22 -4.82 -12.15 0.54
C GLU A 22 -6.25 -11.75 0.17
N LEU A 23 -6.98 -11.14 1.11
CA LEU A 23 -8.38 -10.76 0.90
C LEU A 23 -8.58 -9.93 -0.36
N TYR A 24 -7.67 -9.00 -0.63
CA TYR A 24 -7.73 -8.10 -1.78
C TYR A 24 -7.04 -8.65 -3.04
N SER A 25 -6.52 -9.87 -3.00
CA SER A 25 -5.78 -10.48 -4.11
C SER A 25 -6.64 -10.80 -5.34
N ALA A 26 -7.98 -10.73 -5.21
CA ALA A 26 -8.88 -10.76 -6.37
C ALA A 26 -8.67 -9.57 -7.33
N SER A 27 -8.10 -8.46 -6.84
CA SER A 27 -7.77 -7.30 -7.66
C SER A 27 -6.36 -7.41 -8.26
N PRO A 28 -6.22 -7.36 -9.61
CA PRO A 28 -4.91 -7.28 -10.24
C PRO A 28 -4.11 -6.04 -9.80
N MET A 29 -4.78 -4.90 -9.63
CA MET A 29 -4.17 -3.67 -9.13
C MET A 29 -3.55 -3.89 -7.74
N PHE A 30 -4.29 -4.52 -6.83
CA PHE A 30 -3.78 -4.79 -5.49
C PHE A 30 -2.56 -5.72 -5.52
N ARG A 31 -2.62 -6.81 -6.29
CA ARG A 31 -1.49 -7.73 -6.42
C ARG A 31 -0.22 -7.04 -6.90
N LYS A 32 -0.33 -6.19 -7.91
CA LYS A 32 0.80 -5.41 -8.47
C LYS A 32 1.32 -4.39 -7.47
N THR A 33 0.44 -3.69 -6.78
CA THR A 33 0.79 -2.70 -5.76
C THR A 33 1.51 -3.37 -4.58
N LEU A 34 1.03 -4.55 -4.15
CA LEU A 34 1.66 -5.35 -3.11
C LEU A 34 3.08 -5.80 -3.51
N GLU A 35 3.23 -6.32 -4.73
CA GLU A 35 4.53 -6.75 -5.25
C GLU A 35 5.53 -5.59 -5.29
N TYR A 36 5.11 -4.45 -5.83
CA TYR A 36 5.94 -3.24 -5.86
C TYR A 36 6.26 -2.73 -4.45
N GLY A 37 5.26 -2.66 -3.57
CA GLY A 37 5.46 -2.22 -2.19
C GLY A 37 6.47 -3.07 -1.42
N LYS A 38 6.41 -4.38 -1.57
CA LYS A 38 7.42 -5.30 -0.99
C LYS A 38 8.81 -5.06 -1.55
N SER A 39 8.93 -4.71 -2.82
CA SER A 39 10.22 -4.44 -3.46
C SER A 39 10.92 -3.19 -2.93
N LEU A 40 10.19 -2.29 -2.29
CA LEU A 40 10.76 -1.10 -1.65
C LEU A 40 11.48 -1.40 -0.32
N ASP A 41 11.45 -2.64 0.12
CA ASP A 41 12.04 -3.10 1.39
C ASP A 41 11.60 -2.22 2.58
N PRO A 42 10.30 -2.13 2.86
CA PRO A 42 9.79 -1.29 3.93
C PRO A 42 10.05 -1.90 5.31
N ASP A 43 10.25 -1.04 6.31
CA ASP A 43 10.31 -1.46 7.71
C ASP A 43 8.96 -1.96 8.22
N LYS A 44 7.88 -1.32 7.75
CA LYS A 44 6.50 -1.73 8.05
C LYS A 44 5.59 -1.50 6.84
N MET A 45 4.57 -2.33 6.75
CA MET A 45 3.59 -2.28 5.66
C MET A 45 2.18 -2.51 6.19
N PHE A 46 1.23 -1.67 5.76
CA PHE A 46 -0.16 -1.74 6.17
C PHE A 46 -1.10 -1.53 4.98
N ILE A 47 -2.34 -1.93 5.17
CA ILE A 47 -3.43 -1.64 4.24
C ILE A 47 -4.36 -0.62 4.87
N LEU A 48 -4.70 0.44 4.13
CA LEU A 48 -5.75 1.38 4.50
C LEU A 48 -7.10 0.84 4.03
N SER A 49 -7.97 0.55 4.97
CA SER A 49 -9.30 0.00 4.74
C SER A 49 -10.37 1.04 5.03
N ALA A 50 -11.37 1.16 4.16
CA ALA A 50 -12.50 2.03 4.40
C ALA A 50 -13.30 1.63 5.66
N LYS A 51 -13.34 0.35 5.98
CA LYS A 51 -14.05 -0.19 7.15
C LYS A 51 -13.18 -0.31 8.40
N HIS A 52 -11.93 -0.77 8.23
CA HIS A 52 -11.05 -1.17 9.35
C HIS A 52 -9.89 -0.21 9.61
N HIS A 53 -9.79 0.87 8.85
CA HIS A 53 -8.77 1.93 8.97
C HIS A 53 -7.37 1.41 8.65
N LEU A 54 -6.47 1.33 9.61
CA LEU A 54 -5.12 0.80 9.43
C LEU A 54 -5.08 -0.69 9.73
N VAL A 55 -4.75 -1.50 8.74
CA VAL A 55 -4.80 -2.96 8.86
C VAL A 55 -3.41 -3.57 8.66
N PRO A 56 -2.91 -4.33 9.64
CA PRO A 56 -1.71 -5.17 9.44
C PRO A 56 -1.94 -6.19 8.32
N MET A 57 -0.89 -6.51 7.58
CA MET A 57 -0.96 -7.37 6.39
C MET A 57 -1.51 -8.77 6.69
N THR A 58 -1.27 -9.29 7.88
CA THR A 58 -1.65 -10.65 8.30
C THR A 58 -2.95 -10.73 9.07
N LYS A 59 -3.62 -9.60 9.34
CA LYS A 59 -4.88 -9.58 10.09
C LYS A 59 -5.98 -10.28 9.32
N MET A 60 -6.68 -11.23 9.97
CA MET A 60 -7.85 -11.89 9.40
C MET A 60 -9.03 -10.92 9.28
N LEU A 61 -9.58 -10.82 8.09
CA LEU A 61 -10.74 -10.00 7.77
C LEU A 61 -11.79 -10.81 7.02
N SER A 62 -13.05 -10.58 7.35
CA SER A 62 -14.18 -11.04 6.53
C SER A 62 -14.42 -10.09 5.37
N PRO A 63 -14.92 -10.57 4.22
CA PRO A 63 -15.30 -9.70 3.10
C PRO A 63 -16.32 -8.64 3.54
N TYR A 64 -16.19 -7.46 2.98
CA TYR A 64 -17.10 -6.33 3.25
C TYR A 64 -17.25 -5.46 2.00
N ASP A 65 -18.30 -4.63 1.98
CA ASP A 65 -18.52 -3.65 0.91
C ASP A 65 -18.62 -2.25 1.54
N LYS A 66 -17.52 -1.49 1.50
CA LYS A 66 -17.43 -0.11 1.98
C LYS A 66 -16.32 0.63 1.24
N THR A 67 -16.58 1.86 0.84
CA THR A 67 -15.61 2.72 0.13
C THR A 67 -15.60 4.13 0.72
N LEU A 68 -14.42 4.76 0.74
CA LEU A 68 -14.30 6.17 1.15
C LEU A 68 -15.00 7.13 0.18
N LYS A 69 -15.18 6.74 -1.08
CA LYS A 69 -15.83 7.57 -2.09
C LYS A 69 -17.26 7.95 -1.74
N GLU A 70 -17.96 7.06 -1.04
CA GLU A 70 -19.35 7.24 -0.62
C GLU A 70 -19.51 7.97 0.71
N MET A 71 -18.41 8.25 1.40
CA MET A 71 -18.42 8.95 2.69
C MET A 71 -18.53 10.46 2.50
N SER A 72 -19.27 11.10 3.42
CA SER A 72 -19.30 12.57 3.58
C SER A 72 -17.94 13.11 4.04
N ALA A 73 -17.76 14.43 3.98
CA ALA A 73 -16.54 15.08 4.49
C ALA A 73 -16.32 14.79 5.99
N ASP A 74 -17.39 14.81 6.79
CA ASP A 74 -17.31 14.52 8.24
C ASP A 74 -16.95 13.06 8.50
N GLU A 75 -17.51 12.13 7.75
CA GLU A 75 -17.17 10.71 7.85
C GLU A 75 -15.71 10.43 7.46
N LYS A 76 -15.20 11.09 6.42
CA LYS A 76 -13.78 11.00 6.01
C LYS A 76 -12.85 11.55 7.08
N LYS A 77 -13.23 12.66 7.72
CA LYS A 77 -12.47 13.23 8.84
C LYS A 77 -12.42 12.28 10.03
N LYS A 78 -13.54 11.70 10.40
CA LYS A 78 -13.62 10.70 11.47
C LYS A 78 -12.78 9.46 11.12
N TRP A 79 -12.87 8.99 9.88
CA TRP A 79 -12.03 7.88 9.39
C TRP A 79 -10.54 8.20 9.52
N ALA A 80 -10.14 9.42 9.16
CA ALA A 80 -8.76 9.87 9.28
C ALA A 80 -8.30 9.91 10.74
N ASP A 81 -9.11 10.51 11.64
CA ASP A 81 -8.78 10.58 13.07
C ASP A 81 -8.56 9.18 13.67
N GLU A 82 -9.46 8.24 13.37
CA GLU A 82 -9.33 6.85 13.83
C GLU A 82 -8.12 6.15 13.24
N THR A 83 -7.83 6.38 11.97
CA THR A 83 -6.64 5.84 11.29
C THR A 83 -5.35 6.37 11.93
N ILE A 84 -5.28 7.66 12.22
CA ILE A 84 -4.15 8.30 12.88
C ILE A 84 -3.94 7.73 14.29
N GLN A 85 -5.02 7.51 15.05
CA GLN A 85 -4.92 6.87 16.37
C GLN A 85 -4.34 5.45 16.26
N GLN A 86 -4.77 4.69 15.28
CA GLN A 86 -4.21 3.36 15.03
C GLN A 86 -2.72 3.42 14.61
N MET A 87 -2.33 4.39 13.78
CA MET A 87 -0.93 4.61 13.42
C MET A 87 -0.07 4.83 14.66
N LYS A 88 -0.53 5.69 15.58
CA LYS A 88 0.16 5.94 16.85
C LYS A 88 0.24 4.69 17.73
N SER A 89 -0.83 3.90 17.81
CA SER A 89 -0.84 2.64 18.56
C SER A 89 0.15 1.61 18.01
N HIS A 90 0.40 1.63 16.70
CA HIS A 90 1.45 0.84 16.05
C HIS A 90 2.84 1.48 16.13
N LYS A 91 2.99 2.54 16.91
CA LYS A 91 4.26 3.26 17.10
C LYS A 91 4.87 3.81 15.80
N LEU A 92 4.03 4.27 14.88
CA LEU A 92 4.46 4.99 13.71
C LEU A 92 4.71 6.46 14.08
N ASN A 93 5.84 7.00 13.67
CA ASN A 93 6.20 8.38 13.93
C ASN A 93 5.78 9.27 12.76
N LEU A 94 4.68 10.00 12.92
CA LEU A 94 4.08 10.81 11.88
C LEU A 94 4.96 12.00 11.44
N GLU A 95 5.88 12.42 12.30
CA GLU A 95 6.80 13.54 12.01
C GLU A 95 8.10 13.09 11.33
N ASN A 96 8.61 11.92 11.69
CA ASN A 96 9.95 11.49 11.28
C ASN A 96 9.98 10.29 10.35
N ASP A 97 8.96 9.41 10.36
CA ASP A 97 8.92 8.27 9.45
C ASP A 97 8.54 8.70 8.03
N GLN A 98 9.06 7.99 7.04
CA GLN A 98 8.73 8.18 5.65
C GLN A 98 7.52 7.31 5.28
N PHE A 99 6.45 7.93 4.82
CA PHE A 99 5.23 7.26 4.41
C PHE A 99 5.11 7.25 2.89
N ILE A 100 5.09 6.06 2.30
CA ILE A 100 4.91 5.86 0.87
C ILE A 100 3.49 5.37 0.64
N PHE A 101 2.65 6.23 0.06
CA PHE A 101 1.27 5.92 -0.26
C PHE A 101 1.17 5.32 -1.67
N LEU A 102 0.93 4.03 -1.73
CA LEU A 102 0.60 3.31 -2.96
C LEU A 102 -0.92 3.17 -3.10
N THR A 103 -1.62 4.30 -2.98
CA THR A 103 -3.08 4.38 -2.84
C THR A 103 -3.68 5.36 -3.84
N GLY A 104 -5.00 5.35 -3.94
CA GLY A 104 -5.75 6.46 -4.53
C GLY A 104 -5.76 7.70 -3.64
N GLY A 105 -6.04 8.87 -4.24
CA GLY A 105 -6.09 10.14 -3.52
C GLY A 105 -7.10 10.18 -2.39
N GLU A 106 -8.17 9.39 -2.49
CA GLU A 106 -9.21 9.32 -1.45
C GLU A 106 -8.67 8.84 -0.10
N TYR A 107 -7.66 7.99 -0.10
CA TYR A 107 -7.04 7.47 1.13
C TYR A 107 -5.91 8.38 1.65
N MET A 108 -5.20 9.04 0.77
CA MET A 108 -4.08 9.91 1.13
C MET A 108 -4.54 11.28 1.62
N LYS A 109 -5.46 11.93 0.90
CA LYS A 109 -5.89 13.31 1.19
C LYS A 109 -6.35 13.54 2.63
N PRO A 110 -7.18 12.66 3.26
CA PRO A 110 -7.60 12.86 4.64
C PRO A 110 -6.48 12.75 5.67
N LEU A 111 -5.37 12.08 5.33
CA LEU A 111 -4.24 11.82 6.23
C LEU A 111 -3.07 12.80 6.04
N LYS A 112 -3.03 13.48 4.91
CA LYS A 112 -1.86 14.26 4.48
C LYS A 112 -1.47 15.38 5.46
N GLU A 113 -2.41 15.99 6.15
CA GLU A 113 -2.13 17.07 7.09
C GLU A 113 -1.52 16.60 8.43
N TYR A 114 -1.59 15.30 8.71
CA TYR A 114 -1.05 14.69 9.93
C TYR A 114 0.34 14.11 9.78
N ILE A 115 0.86 14.02 8.55
CA ILE A 115 2.10 13.31 8.24
C ILE A 115 3.07 14.26 7.55
N THR A 116 4.31 14.34 8.05
CA THR A 116 5.31 15.28 7.55
C THR A 116 5.99 14.79 6.27
N HIS A 117 6.40 13.53 6.21
CA HIS A 117 7.15 12.97 5.08
C HIS A 117 6.30 11.97 4.29
N ILE A 118 5.76 12.44 3.17
CA ILE A 118 4.87 11.67 2.29
C ILE A 118 5.47 11.56 0.90
N GLU A 119 5.45 10.34 0.35
CA GLU A 119 5.67 10.06 -1.07
C GLU A 119 4.41 9.46 -1.68
N THR A 120 4.05 9.92 -2.86
CA THR A 120 2.86 9.50 -3.61
C THR A 120 3.22 9.21 -5.06
N PRO A 121 3.96 8.11 -5.34
CA PRO A 121 4.52 7.88 -6.68
C PRO A 121 3.48 7.68 -7.78
N MET A 122 2.23 7.36 -7.42
CA MET A 122 1.14 7.19 -8.38
C MET A 122 0.13 8.35 -8.37
N GLU A 123 0.44 9.46 -7.68
CA GLU A 123 -0.46 10.61 -7.61
C GLU A 123 -0.77 11.18 -9.01
N GLY A 124 -2.02 11.58 -9.22
CA GLY A 124 -2.49 12.12 -10.48
C GLY A 124 -2.71 11.11 -11.60
N LYS A 125 -2.34 9.86 -11.41
CA LYS A 125 -2.53 8.79 -12.40
C LYS A 125 -3.93 8.19 -12.30
N ARG A 126 -4.57 7.97 -13.46
CA ARG A 126 -5.79 7.18 -13.57
C ARG A 126 -5.49 5.69 -13.35
N MET A 127 -6.51 4.89 -13.13
CA MET A 127 -6.34 3.46 -12.80
C MET A 127 -5.50 2.70 -13.84
N GLY A 128 -5.76 2.88 -15.13
CA GLY A 128 -4.97 2.26 -16.20
C GLY A 128 -3.52 2.73 -16.23
N GLU A 129 -3.28 4.02 -15.98
CA GLU A 129 -1.94 4.61 -15.90
C GLU A 129 -1.16 4.09 -14.68
N ARG A 130 -1.83 3.90 -13.54
CA ARG A 130 -1.25 3.28 -12.35
C ARG A 130 -0.80 1.85 -12.62
N LEU A 131 -1.66 1.07 -13.28
CA LEU A 131 -1.33 -0.31 -13.63
C LEU A 131 -0.13 -0.39 -14.59
N GLN A 132 -0.09 0.47 -15.60
CA GLN A 132 1.05 0.57 -16.53
C GLN A 132 2.34 0.97 -15.79
N TRP A 133 2.25 1.96 -14.91
CA TRP A 133 3.39 2.39 -14.11
C TRP A 133 3.91 1.27 -13.21
N LEU A 134 3.03 0.57 -12.50
CA LEU A 134 3.38 -0.58 -11.65
C LEU A 134 4.06 -1.69 -12.45
N ASN A 135 3.51 -2.05 -13.60
CA ASN A 135 4.12 -3.06 -14.49
C ASN A 135 5.51 -2.63 -14.95
N SER A 136 5.70 -1.36 -15.30
CA SER A 136 7.00 -0.80 -15.67
C SER A 136 8.01 -0.91 -14.53
N GLN A 137 7.63 -0.56 -13.29
CA GLN A 137 8.52 -0.67 -12.12
C GLN A 137 8.88 -2.11 -11.82
N ILE A 138 7.93 -3.03 -11.84
CA ILE A 138 8.15 -4.46 -11.59
C ILE A 138 9.06 -5.05 -12.66
N ASN A 139 8.88 -4.72 -13.92
CA ASN A 139 9.74 -5.18 -15.01
C ASN A 139 11.20 -4.70 -14.86
N LYS A 140 11.40 -3.44 -14.48
CA LYS A 140 12.76 -2.91 -14.18
C LYS A 140 13.42 -3.68 -13.05
N LEU A 141 12.69 -4.02 -11.99
CA LEU A 141 13.20 -4.82 -10.89
C LEU A 141 13.62 -6.23 -11.34
N LYS A 142 12.79 -6.89 -12.16
CA LYS A 142 13.09 -8.21 -12.73
C LYS A 142 14.34 -8.19 -13.60
N GLU A 143 14.49 -7.18 -14.46
CA GLU A 143 15.70 -7.00 -15.29
C GLU A 143 16.95 -6.81 -14.44
N THR A 144 16.88 -5.98 -13.38
CA THR A 144 18.00 -5.77 -12.47
C THR A 144 18.37 -7.06 -11.74
N LEU A 145 17.41 -7.82 -11.23
CA LEU A 145 17.65 -9.11 -10.59
C LEU A 145 18.29 -10.13 -11.54
N ASN A 146 17.85 -10.17 -12.79
CA ASN A 146 18.43 -11.07 -13.80
C ASN A 146 19.88 -10.70 -14.12
N ARG A 147 20.19 -9.40 -14.25
CA ARG A 147 21.59 -8.94 -14.42
C ARG A 147 22.46 -9.35 -13.25
N LEU A 148 22.00 -9.15 -12.03
CA LEU A 148 22.74 -9.54 -10.81
C LEU A 148 22.98 -11.05 -10.75
N LYS A 149 21.97 -11.87 -11.06
CA LYS A 149 22.11 -13.33 -11.13
C LYS A 149 23.17 -13.75 -12.15
N ASN A 150 23.18 -13.14 -13.33
CA ASN A 150 24.16 -13.42 -14.37
C ASN A 150 25.58 -13.06 -13.92
N ILE A 151 25.77 -11.89 -13.31
CA ILE A 151 27.07 -11.46 -12.76
C ILE A 151 27.57 -12.45 -11.70
N ILE A 152 26.69 -12.85 -10.77
CA ILE A 152 27.05 -13.84 -9.73
C ILE A 152 27.42 -15.18 -10.36
N TYR A 153 26.65 -15.65 -11.34
CA TYR A 153 26.96 -16.89 -12.07
C TYR A 153 28.33 -16.84 -12.76
N GLU A 154 28.61 -15.74 -13.46
CA GLU A 154 29.91 -15.54 -14.11
C GLU A 154 31.08 -15.51 -13.11
N CYS A 155 30.88 -14.85 -11.95
CA CYS A 155 31.88 -14.82 -10.88
C CYS A 155 32.13 -16.20 -10.27
N LEU A 156 31.09 -17.02 -10.10
CA LEU A 156 31.21 -18.37 -9.53
C LEU A 156 31.72 -19.41 -10.50
N SER A 157 31.62 -19.18 -11.82
CA SER A 157 32.08 -20.06 -12.87
C SER A 157 33.57 -19.86 -13.27
N ARG A 158 34.21 -18.87 -12.67
CA ARG A 158 35.65 -18.59 -12.82
C ARG A 158 36.43 -19.17 -11.67
#